data_2ca1305c68e6f88836b6e02de23f8c47
#
_entry.id   2ca1305c68e6f88836b6e02de23f8c47
#
_cell.length_a   1.000
_cell.length_b   1.000
_cell.length_c   1.000
_cell.angle_alpha   90.00
_cell.angle_beta   90.00
_cell.angle_gamma   90.00
#
_symmetry.space_group_name_H-M   'P 1'
#
loop_
_entity.id
_entity.type
_entity.pdbx_description
1 polymer ?
#
loop_
_entity_poly.entity_id
_entity_poly.type
_entity_poly.pdbx_seq_one_letter_code
_entity_poly.pdbx_strand_id
1 'polypeptide(L)'
;IRRQRQMCIRDRLCTAHWYGGNREQSCENTVKSVKKLLGGIQIDGYYELNMSEIPKLNSMVDGVTVTLEDDFSKKYPKMKKGATINLDDEQAYAYVHDRYGVGDEENTSRMKRQQQYMTGFFKKLQEKVKANPNYANEVFESLQDVSTTDITIGNISNISNIFASGTDKGIFELAGKSKIGQAL
;
A
#
# COMPACT_ATOMS: atom_id res chain seq x y z
N ILE A 1 28.42 2.18 -19.03
CA ILE A 1 27.81 2.84 -17.83
C ILE A 1 26.32 3.14 -18.04
N ARG A 2 25.88 3.66 -19.18
CA ARG A 2 24.44 3.88 -19.47
C ARG A 2 23.63 2.59 -19.53
N ARG A 3 24.15 1.51 -20.13
CA ARG A 3 23.50 0.19 -20.19
C ARG A 3 23.34 -0.45 -18.79
N GLN A 4 24.35 -0.33 -17.94
CA GLN A 4 24.31 -0.88 -16.57
C GLN A 4 23.33 -0.12 -15.67
N ARG A 5 23.26 1.22 -15.78
CA ARG A 5 22.24 2.02 -15.07
C ARG A 5 20.82 1.65 -15.52
N GLN A 6 20.62 1.40 -16.82
CA GLN A 6 19.32 0.94 -17.33
C GLN A 6 18.94 -0.46 -16.82
N MET A 7 19.90 -1.39 -16.71
CA MET A 7 19.65 -2.73 -16.13
C MET A 7 19.25 -2.61 -14.66
N CYS A 8 20.01 -1.89 -13.83
CA CYS A 8 19.69 -1.71 -12.42
C CYS A 8 18.33 -1.01 -12.17
N ILE A 9 17.88 -0.14 -13.07
CA ILE A 9 16.57 0.51 -12.99
C ILE A 9 15.48 -0.46 -13.44
N ARG A 10 15.69 -1.22 -14.52
CA ARG A 10 14.72 -2.18 -15.05
C ARG A 10 14.47 -3.38 -14.12
N ASP A 11 15.45 -3.74 -13.30
CA ASP A 11 15.36 -4.91 -12.38
C ASP A 11 14.64 -4.59 -11.08
N ARG A 12 14.28 -3.32 -10.84
CA ARG A 12 13.48 -2.94 -9.67
C ARG A 12 11.99 -3.13 -9.97
N LEU A 13 11.33 -3.91 -9.17
CA LEU A 13 9.88 -4.15 -9.29
C LEU A 13 9.08 -2.84 -9.35
N CYS A 14 9.43 -1.86 -8.51
CA CYS A 14 8.77 -0.55 -8.47
C CYS A 14 8.91 0.27 -9.76
N THR A 15 9.88 -0.04 -10.62
CA THR A 15 10.07 0.70 -11.90
C THR A 15 9.31 0.06 -13.06
N ALA A 16 8.78 -1.15 -12.90
CA ALA A 16 8.02 -1.82 -13.95
C ALA A 16 6.81 -0.99 -14.41
N HIS A 17 6.17 -0.32 -13.45
CA HIS A 17 5.04 0.57 -13.68
C HIS A 17 5.39 1.78 -14.57
N TRP A 18 6.61 2.31 -14.52
CA TRP A 18 7.01 3.51 -15.29
C TRP A 18 7.13 3.29 -16.80
N TYR A 19 7.17 2.04 -17.24
CA TYR A 19 7.38 1.70 -18.67
C TYR A 19 6.07 1.46 -19.42
N GLY A 20 4.92 1.71 -18.81
CA GLY A 20 3.64 1.66 -19.50
C GLY A 20 3.37 2.93 -20.32
N GLY A 21 2.75 2.78 -21.49
CA GLY A 21 2.28 3.91 -22.29
C GLY A 21 0.99 4.55 -21.75
N ASN A 22 0.27 3.82 -20.91
CA ASN A 22 -0.91 4.24 -20.16
C ASN A 22 -0.96 3.50 -18.81
N ARG A 23 -1.96 3.83 -17.96
CA ARG A 23 -2.08 3.25 -16.60
C ARG A 23 -2.30 1.73 -16.64
N GLU A 24 -3.14 1.24 -17.53
CA GLU A 24 -3.42 -0.20 -17.68
C GLU A 24 -2.16 -0.98 -18.04
N GLN A 25 -1.40 -0.52 -19.04
CA GLN A 25 -0.12 -1.13 -19.42
C GLN A 25 0.91 -1.08 -18.29
N SER A 26 0.91 -0.02 -17.49
CA SER A 26 1.76 0.12 -16.31
C SER A 26 1.43 -0.94 -15.26
N CYS A 27 0.15 -1.17 -15.01
CA CYS A 27 -0.33 -2.22 -14.12
C CYS A 27 0.03 -3.60 -14.65
N GLU A 28 -0.21 -3.89 -15.94
CA GLU A 28 0.17 -5.15 -16.57
C GLU A 28 1.67 -5.43 -16.49
N ASN A 29 2.52 -4.41 -16.69
CA ASN A 29 3.97 -4.55 -16.57
C ASN A 29 4.37 -4.92 -15.14
N THR A 30 3.68 -4.34 -14.15
CA THR A 30 3.87 -4.67 -12.73
C THR A 30 3.45 -6.12 -12.47
N VAL A 31 2.27 -6.54 -12.93
CA VAL A 31 1.78 -7.92 -12.83
C VAL A 31 2.77 -8.92 -13.45
N LYS A 32 3.26 -8.66 -14.66
CA LYS A 32 4.27 -9.49 -15.33
C LYS A 32 5.56 -9.62 -14.51
N SER A 33 5.99 -8.52 -13.89
CA SER A 33 7.21 -8.47 -13.07
C SER A 33 7.03 -9.23 -11.76
N VAL A 34 5.89 -9.07 -11.08
CA VAL A 34 5.53 -9.82 -9.86
C VAL A 34 5.42 -11.32 -10.16
N LYS A 35 4.71 -11.68 -11.25
CA LYS A 35 4.59 -13.08 -11.69
C LYS A 35 5.96 -13.72 -11.89
N LYS A 36 6.89 -13.02 -12.56
CA LYS A 36 8.26 -13.50 -12.77
C LYS A 36 9.02 -13.65 -11.45
N LEU A 37 8.90 -12.66 -10.54
CA LEU A 37 9.55 -12.69 -9.23
C LEU A 37 9.11 -13.88 -8.39
N LEU A 38 7.83 -14.22 -8.45
CA LEU A 38 7.22 -15.30 -7.67
C LEU A 38 7.23 -16.67 -8.39
N GLY A 39 8.12 -16.86 -9.38
CA GLY A 39 8.30 -18.16 -10.05
C GLY A 39 7.19 -18.56 -11.00
N GLY A 40 6.43 -17.60 -11.53
CA GLY A 40 5.41 -17.83 -12.55
C GLY A 40 4.00 -18.12 -12.01
N ILE A 41 3.74 -17.85 -10.73
CA ILE A 41 2.38 -17.99 -10.17
C ILE A 41 1.35 -17.18 -10.97
N GLN A 42 0.12 -17.63 -10.98
CA GLN A 42 -0.97 -16.87 -11.55
C GLN A 42 -1.28 -15.68 -10.66
N ILE A 43 -1.51 -14.53 -11.28
CA ILE A 43 -2.03 -13.31 -10.64
C ILE A 43 -3.43 -13.11 -11.20
N ASP A 44 -4.43 -13.11 -10.34
CA ASP A 44 -5.84 -13.15 -10.73
C ASP A 44 -6.44 -11.76 -10.97
N GLY A 45 -5.71 -10.71 -10.59
CA GLY A 45 -6.12 -9.33 -10.83
C GLY A 45 -5.19 -8.32 -10.21
N TYR A 46 -5.42 -7.06 -10.53
CA TYR A 46 -4.71 -5.93 -9.95
C TYR A 46 -5.67 -4.79 -9.57
N TYR A 47 -5.26 -4.03 -8.59
CA TYR A 47 -5.94 -2.80 -8.18
C TYR A 47 -4.89 -1.73 -7.90
N GLU A 48 -4.88 -0.68 -8.73
CA GLU A 48 -4.00 0.47 -8.59
C GLU A 48 -4.77 1.67 -8.07
N LEU A 49 -4.22 2.32 -7.07
CA LEU A 49 -4.75 3.55 -6.49
C LEU A 49 -3.63 4.57 -6.33
N ASN A 50 -3.94 5.84 -6.60
CA ASN A 50 -2.98 6.91 -6.38
C ASN A 50 -2.78 7.15 -4.88
N MET A 51 -1.55 7.49 -4.47
CA MET A 51 -1.25 7.83 -3.07
C MET A 51 -2.07 9.04 -2.56
N SER A 52 -2.49 9.93 -3.45
CA SER A 52 -3.39 11.05 -3.11
C SER A 52 -4.75 10.60 -2.57
N GLU A 53 -5.13 9.34 -2.79
CA GLU A 53 -6.41 8.79 -2.34
C GLU A 53 -6.33 8.16 -0.93
N ILE A 54 -5.18 8.15 -0.30
CA ILE A 54 -5.02 7.68 1.10
C ILE A 54 -5.98 8.39 2.06
N PRO A 55 -6.18 9.72 1.99
CA PRO A 55 -7.18 10.42 2.79
C PRO A 55 -8.57 9.80 2.66
N LYS A 56 -9.01 9.56 1.43
CA LYS A 56 -10.32 8.95 1.15
C LYS A 56 -10.44 7.54 1.71
N LEU A 57 -9.39 6.70 1.54
CA LEU A 57 -9.35 5.38 2.16
C LEU A 57 -9.42 5.45 3.68
N ASN A 58 -8.72 6.39 4.30
CA ASN A 58 -8.72 6.58 5.74
C ASN A 58 -10.10 6.94 6.28
N SER A 59 -10.80 7.87 5.61
CA SER A 59 -12.19 8.22 5.94
C SER A 59 -13.14 7.02 5.86
N MET A 60 -12.96 6.13 4.87
CA MET A 60 -13.82 4.95 4.71
C MET A 60 -13.77 3.99 5.91
N VAL A 61 -12.68 3.97 6.65
CA VAL A 61 -12.54 3.13 7.86
C VAL A 61 -12.60 3.93 9.17
N ASP A 62 -13.09 5.17 9.13
CA ASP A 62 -13.16 6.09 10.30
C ASP A 62 -11.80 6.35 10.94
N GLY A 63 -10.77 6.45 10.10
CA GLY A 63 -9.38 6.64 10.51
C GLY A 63 -8.70 5.36 10.99
N VAL A 64 -7.39 5.33 10.91
CA VAL A 64 -6.56 4.21 11.38
C VAL A 64 -5.83 4.62 12.66
N THR A 65 -5.94 3.82 13.70
CA THR A 65 -5.20 4.05 14.95
C THR A 65 -3.81 3.44 14.85
N VAL A 66 -2.79 4.25 15.11
CA VAL A 66 -1.39 3.84 15.09
C VAL A 66 -0.66 4.34 16.33
N THR A 67 0.39 3.63 16.74
CA THR A 67 1.38 4.12 17.71
C THR A 67 2.56 4.67 16.94
N LEU A 68 2.86 5.96 17.10
CA LEU A 68 3.85 6.66 16.29
C LEU A 68 5.28 6.21 16.66
N GLU A 69 5.99 5.64 15.71
CA GLU A 69 7.40 5.28 15.86
C GLU A 69 8.33 6.47 15.60
N ASP A 70 7.87 7.45 14.82
CA ASP A 70 8.59 8.65 14.46
C ASP A 70 7.88 9.92 14.96
N ASP A 71 8.62 11.03 15.04
CA ASP A 71 8.11 12.33 15.47
C ASP A 71 7.69 13.17 14.25
N PHE A 72 6.40 13.51 14.18
CA PHE A 72 5.80 14.39 13.19
C PHE A 72 5.39 15.74 13.76
N SER A 73 5.76 16.04 15.02
CA SER A 73 5.26 17.20 15.76
C SER A 73 5.61 18.55 15.13
N LYS A 74 6.64 18.60 14.28
CA LYS A 74 6.99 19.79 13.50
C LYS A 74 5.85 20.23 12.57
N LYS A 75 5.10 19.29 12.01
CA LYS A 75 3.99 19.54 11.09
C LYS A 75 2.62 19.37 11.78
N TYR A 76 2.53 18.37 12.65
CA TYR A 76 1.32 18.01 13.38
C TYR A 76 1.63 17.94 14.89
N PRO A 77 1.35 18.97 15.69
CA PRO A 77 1.78 19.06 17.10
C PRO A 77 1.38 17.88 17.99
N LYS A 78 0.27 17.18 17.66
CA LYS A 78 -0.20 16.00 18.39
C LYS A 78 0.49 14.71 17.99
N MET A 79 1.19 14.68 16.87
CA MET A 79 1.85 13.49 16.33
C MET A 79 3.27 13.34 16.87
N LYS A 80 3.40 13.17 18.18
CA LYS A 80 4.69 12.93 18.86
C LYS A 80 5.04 11.45 18.88
N LYS A 81 6.33 11.13 18.78
CA LYS A 81 6.81 9.76 18.92
C LYS A 81 6.28 9.11 20.20
N GLY A 82 5.80 7.87 20.08
CA GLY A 82 5.20 7.11 21.19
C GLY A 82 3.72 7.39 21.45
N ALA A 83 3.12 8.42 20.85
CA ALA A 83 1.70 8.68 20.98
C ALA A 83 0.88 7.66 20.18
N THR A 84 -0.22 7.19 20.75
CA THR A 84 -1.22 6.39 20.04
C THR A 84 -2.37 7.31 19.65
N ILE A 85 -2.60 7.46 18.36
CA ILE A 85 -3.61 8.37 17.80
C ILE A 85 -4.42 7.70 16.70
N ASN A 86 -5.66 8.12 16.54
CA ASN A 86 -6.46 7.83 15.35
C ASN A 86 -6.15 8.91 14.33
N LEU A 87 -5.55 8.50 13.21
CA LEU A 87 -5.11 9.43 12.17
C LEU A 87 -6.33 10.04 11.45
N ASP A 88 -6.37 11.35 11.37
CA ASP A 88 -7.22 12.02 10.39
C ASP A 88 -6.66 11.86 8.96
N ASP A 89 -7.36 12.34 7.98
CA ASP A 89 -7.05 12.09 6.57
C ASP A 89 -5.72 12.70 6.13
N GLU A 90 -5.40 13.91 6.60
CA GLU A 90 -4.12 14.57 6.30
C GLU A 90 -2.97 13.88 7.04
N GLN A 91 -3.20 13.50 8.28
CA GLN A 91 -2.22 12.76 9.09
C GLN A 91 -1.95 11.37 8.51
N ALA A 92 -2.97 10.67 8.02
CA ALA A 92 -2.82 9.38 7.36
C ALA A 92 -1.94 9.48 6.12
N TYR A 93 -2.20 10.47 5.26
CA TYR A 93 -1.34 10.73 4.10
C TYR A 93 0.10 11.02 4.51
N ALA A 94 0.31 11.94 5.44
CA ALA A 94 1.65 12.28 5.91
C ALA A 94 2.37 11.08 6.52
N TYR A 95 1.67 10.26 7.31
CA TYR A 95 2.22 9.10 7.99
C TYR A 95 2.79 8.05 7.02
N VAL A 96 2.09 7.79 5.92
CA VAL A 96 2.52 6.78 4.93
C VAL A 96 3.43 7.35 3.85
N HIS A 97 3.35 8.65 3.57
CA HIS A 97 4.06 9.29 2.46
C HIS A 97 5.35 9.98 2.90
N ASP A 98 5.30 10.79 3.98
CA ASP A 98 6.40 11.69 4.32
C ASP A 98 7.64 10.90 4.80
N ARG A 99 8.79 11.30 4.27
CA ARG A 99 10.09 10.75 4.64
C ARG A 99 11.01 11.83 5.17
N TYR A 100 11.09 12.95 4.45
CA TYR A 100 11.97 14.06 4.82
C TYR A 100 11.38 14.87 5.97
N GLY A 101 12.21 15.24 6.92
CA GLY A 101 11.81 15.95 8.12
C GLY A 101 11.12 15.09 9.18
N VAL A 102 11.14 13.77 9.02
CA VAL A 102 10.48 12.80 9.91
C VAL A 102 11.46 11.70 10.29
N GLY A 103 11.65 11.47 11.58
CA GLY A 103 12.51 10.40 12.12
C GLY A 103 13.93 10.45 11.59
N ASP A 104 14.42 9.31 11.14
CA ASP A 104 15.75 9.10 10.54
C ASP A 104 15.82 9.40 9.03
N GLU A 105 14.70 9.78 8.44
CA GLU A 105 14.55 10.02 6.99
C GLU A 105 14.84 8.79 6.11
N GLU A 106 14.95 7.60 6.69
CA GLU A 106 15.20 6.37 5.96
C GLU A 106 13.94 5.80 5.32
N ASN A 107 14.15 5.09 4.20
CA ASN A 107 13.06 4.41 3.52
C ASN A 107 12.52 3.23 4.33
N THR A 108 13.37 2.58 5.10
CA THR A 108 13.02 1.44 5.97
C THR A 108 12.02 1.84 7.04
N SER A 109 12.22 3.01 7.69
CA SER A 109 11.28 3.55 8.68
C SER A 109 9.93 3.90 8.05
N ARG A 110 9.93 4.49 6.84
CA ARG A 110 8.68 4.72 6.10
C ARG A 110 7.97 3.41 5.76
N MET A 111 8.69 2.37 5.32
CA MET A 111 8.08 1.06 5.02
C MET A 111 7.41 0.45 6.26
N LYS A 112 8.02 0.55 7.45
CA LYS A 112 7.40 0.09 8.70
C LYS A 112 6.11 0.85 9.01
N ARG A 113 6.09 2.16 8.84
CA ARG A 113 4.87 2.97 9.01
C ARG A 113 3.77 2.56 8.02
N GLN A 114 4.13 2.34 6.77
CA GLN A 114 3.18 1.83 5.76
C GLN A 114 2.62 0.48 6.16
N GLN A 115 3.46 -0.43 6.63
CA GLN A 115 3.04 -1.75 7.11
C GLN A 115 2.09 -1.65 8.30
N GLN A 116 2.42 -0.81 9.29
CA GLN A 116 1.55 -0.59 10.45
C GLN A 116 0.20 0.00 10.05
N TYR A 117 0.19 1.01 9.18
CA TYR A 117 -1.02 1.61 8.65
C TYR A 117 -1.89 0.59 7.90
N MET A 118 -1.30 -0.18 7.00
CA MET A 118 -2.02 -1.20 6.22
C MET A 118 -2.63 -2.27 7.12
N THR A 119 -1.90 -2.74 8.13
CA THR A 119 -2.42 -3.70 9.10
C THR A 119 -3.65 -3.14 9.84
N GLY A 120 -3.57 -1.91 10.33
CA GLY A 120 -4.70 -1.24 10.98
C GLY A 120 -5.88 -1.01 10.05
N PHE A 121 -5.59 -0.59 8.82
CA PHE A 121 -6.59 -0.36 7.78
C PHE A 121 -7.37 -1.64 7.44
N PHE A 122 -6.66 -2.73 7.12
CA PHE A 122 -7.31 -4.00 6.78
C PHE A 122 -8.13 -4.58 7.92
N LYS A 123 -7.68 -4.43 9.17
CA LYS A 123 -8.45 -4.85 10.33
C LYS A 123 -9.78 -4.10 10.42
N LYS A 124 -9.76 -2.78 10.32
CA LYS A 124 -10.97 -1.96 10.35
C LYS A 124 -11.89 -2.22 9.16
N LEU A 125 -11.31 -2.38 7.97
CA LEU A 125 -12.06 -2.73 6.77
C LEU A 125 -12.77 -4.07 6.95
N GLN A 126 -12.09 -5.08 7.50
CA GLN A 126 -12.70 -6.39 7.79
C GLN A 126 -13.86 -6.29 8.78
N GLU A 127 -13.72 -5.48 9.82
CA GLU A 127 -14.80 -5.23 10.80
C GLU A 127 -16.02 -4.60 10.11
N LYS A 128 -15.83 -3.61 9.21
CA LYS A 128 -16.91 -2.99 8.46
C LYS A 128 -17.58 -3.96 7.48
N VAL A 129 -16.80 -4.77 6.77
CA VAL A 129 -17.32 -5.78 5.84
C VAL A 129 -18.10 -6.87 6.58
N LYS A 130 -17.66 -7.27 7.78
CA LYS A 130 -18.42 -8.20 8.64
C LYS A 130 -19.75 -7.61 9.10
N ALA A 131 -19.79 -6.32 9.40
CA ALA A 131 -20.99 -5.62 9.82
C ALA A 131 -21.96 -5.37 8.64
N ASN A 132 -21.43 -5.07 7.47
CA ASN A 132 -22.19 -4.83 6.22
C ASN A 132 -21.52 -5.57 5.07
N PRO A 133 -22.03 -6.75 4.65
CA PRO A 133 -21.45 -7.51 3.53
C PRO A 133 -21.37 -6.75 2.20
N ASN A 134 -22.23 -5.73 1.99
CA ASN A 134 -22.21 -4.90 0.79
C ASN A 134 -21.15 -3.79 0.84
N TYR A 135 -20.52 -3.55 2.01
CA TYR A 135 -19.59 -2.44 2.20
C TYR A 135 -18.40 -2.47 1.24
N ALA A 136 -17.90 -3.67 0.92
CA ALA A 136 -16.80 -3.81 -0.04
C ALA A 136 -17.18 -3.34 -1.45
N ASN A 137 -18.44 -3.58 -1.88
CA ASN A 137 -18.94 -3.08 -3.16
C ASN A 137 -19.09 -1.56 -3.16
N GLU A 138 -19.60 -0.98 -2.07
CA GLU A 138 -19.73 0.47 -1.89
C GLU A 138 -18.35 1.17 -1.97
N VAL A 139 -17.35 0.61 -1.29
CA VAL A 139 -15.96 1.10 -1.34
C VAL A 139 -15.41 1.00 -2.76
N PHE A 140 -15.59 -0.13 -3.43
CA PHE A 140 -15.12 -0.35 -4.80
C PHE A 140 -15.74 0.66 -5.77
N GLU A 141 -17.04 0.84 -5.74
CA GLU A 141 -17.77 1.80 -6.58
C GLU A 141 -17.31 3.24 -6.32
N SER A 142 -17.10 3.61 -5.06
CA SER A 142 -16.68 4.97 -4.71
C SER A 142 -15.25 5.32 -5.16
N LEU A 143 -14.42 4.31 -5.44
CA LEU A 143 -13.02 4.46 -5.88
C LEU A 143 -12.85 4.27 -7.40
N GLN A 144 -13.91 3.97 -8.14
CA GLN A 144 -13.84 3.59 -9.55
C GLN A 144 -13.19 4.67 -10.43
N ASP A 145 -13.53 5.93 -10.20
CA ASP A 145 -13.01 7.06 -11.00
C ASP A 145 -11.52 7.38 -10.74
N VAL A 146 -10.99 6.93 -9.61
CA VAL A 146 -9.61 7.25 -9.16
C VAL A 146 -8.68 6.03 -9.17
N SER A 147 -9.20 4.87 -9.51
CA SER A 147 -8.46 3.60 -9.58
C SER A 147 -8.27 3.09 -11.00
N THR A 148 -7.32 2.17 -11.17
CA THR A 148 -7.16 1.36 -12.39
C THR A 148 -7.11 -0.09 -11.98
N THR A 149 -8.04 -0.91 -12.51
CA THR A 149 -8.20 -2.30 -12.11
C THR A 149 -8.81 -3.14 -13.23
N ASP A 150 -8.47 -4.42 -13.27
CA ASP A 150 -9.15 -5.44 -14.06
C ASP A 150 -10.16 -6.27 -13.23
N ILE A 151 -10.30 -5.93 -11.94
CA ILE A 151 -11.24 -6.56 -11.03
C ILE A 151 -12.64 -6.02 -11.28
N THR A 152 -13.63 -6.91 -11.35
CA THR A 152 -15.04 -6.56 -11.49
C THR A 152 -15.77 -6.58 -10.14
N ILE A 153 -16.94 -5.96 -10.07
CA ILE A 153 -17.77 -5.97 -8.85
C ILE A 153 -18.15 -7.39 -8.42
N GLY A 154 -18.31 -8.31 -9.36
CA GLY A 154 -18.55 -9.73 -9.07
C GLY A 154 -17.36 -10.40 -8.37
N ASN A 155 -16.13 -10.03 -8.76
CA ASN A 155 -14.93 -10.49 -8.08
C ASN A 155 -14.84 -9.92 -6.66
N ILE A 156 -15.20 -8.65 -6.47
CA ILE A 156 -15.19 -8.00 -5.15
C ILE A 156 -16.10 -8.72 -4.17
N SER A 157 -17.31 -9.08 -4.58
CA SER A 157 -18.24 -9.83 -3.72
C SER A 157 -17.65 -11.16 -3.24
N ASN A 158 -16.99 -11.90 -4.14
CA ASN A 158 -16.34 -13.17 -3.79
C ASN A 158 -15.12 -12.95 -2.85
N ILE A 159 -14.27 -11.98 -3.16
CA ILE A 159 -13.10 -11.63 -2.33
C ILE A 159 -13.55 -11.16 -0.95
N SER A 160 -14.63 -10.36 -0.89
CA SER A 160 -15.20 -9.84 0.36
C SER A 160 -15.65 -10.96 1.30
N ASN A 161 -16.29 -12.00 0.79
CA ASN A 161 -16.72 -13.16 1.58
C ASN A 161 -15.51 -13.91 2.17
N ILE A 162 -14.46 -14.13 1.37
CA ILE A 162 -13.23 -14.77 1.81
C ILE A 162 -12.54 -13.87 2.85
N PHE A 163 -12.45 -12.57 2.61
CA PHE A 163 -11.83 -11.60 3.50
C PHE A 163 -12.57 -11.49 4.85
N ALA A 164 -13.90 -11.47 4.84
CA ALA A 164 -14.71 -11.41 6.05
C ALA A 164 -14.55 -12.65 6.94
N SER A 165 -14.45 -13.84 6.32
CA SER A 165 -14.30 -15.12 7.04
C SER A 165 -12.85 -15.45 7.39
N GLY A 166 -11.90 -14.82 6.72
CA GLY A 166 -10.47 -15.07 6.90
C GLY A 166 -9.92 -14.63 8.25
N THR A 167 -8.85 -15.28 8.69
CA THR A 167 -8.07 -14.83 9.84
C THR A 167 -6.87 -14.05 9.33
N ASP A 168 -6.75 -12.80 9.75
CA ASP A 168 -5.57 -11.99 9.47
C ASP A 168 -4.37 -12.56 10.23
N LYS A 169 -3.32 -12.95 9.50
CA LYS A 169 -2.04 -13.41 10.05
C LYS A 169 -0.97 -12.32 10.05
N GLY A 170 -1.34 -11.10 9.67
CA GLY A 170 -0.44 -9.97 9.54
C GLY A 170 0.42 -9.98 8.29
N ILE A 171 1.31 -9.01 8.20
CA ILE A 171 2.27 -8.85 7.11
C ILE A 171 3.59 -9.47 7.53
N PHE A 172 4.09 -10.42 6.75
CA PHE A 172 5.37 -11.08 6.99
C PHE A 172 6.47 -10.45 6.15
N GLU A 173 7.61 -10.19 6.77
CA GLU A 173 8.81 -9.79 6.04
C GLU A 173 9.55 -11.03 5.55
N LEU A 174 9.96 -11.02 4.29
CA LEU A 174 10.84 -12.05 3.75
C LEU A 174 12.23 -11.89 4.37
N ALA A 175 12.77 -12.98 4.92
CA ALA A 175 14.13 -12.98 5.43
C ALA A 175 15.12 -12.67 4.31
N GLY A 176 15.91 -11.63 4.48
CA GLY A 176 16.91 -11.20 3.51
C GLY A 176 18.04 -10.40 4.14
N LYS A 177 19.15 -10.31 3.43
CA LYS A 177 20.27 -9.44 3.82
C LYS A 177 20.47 -8.38 2.74
N SER A 178 20.45 -7.11 3.13
CA SER A 178 20.88 -6.03 2.27
C SER A 178 22.41 -6.01 2.19
N LYS A 179 22.96 -6.01 0.97
CA LYS A 179 24.38 -5.77 0.73
C LYS A 179 24.53 -4.53 -0.13
N ILE A 180 25.38 -3.61 0.32
CA ILE A 180 25.87 -2.54 -0.54
C ILE A 180 26.88 -3.20 -1.48
N GLY A 181 26.49 -3.40 -2.74
CA GLY A 181 27.37 -3.90 -3.79
C GLY A 181 27.89 -2.76 -4.65
N GLN A 182 29.13 -2.86 -5.09
CA GLN A 182 29.57 -2.03 -6.23
C GLN A 182 28.88 -2.57 -7.48
N ALA A 183 28.18 -1.72 -8.21
CA ALA A 183 27.69 -2.08 -9.55
C ALA A 183 28.93 -2.27 -10.45
N LEU A 184 29.10 -3.49 -10.95
CA LEU A 184 30.10 -3.83 -11.96
C LEU A 184 29.75 -3.19 -13.30
#